data_8b3a403cdc9e65c57214f6f96de6f023
#
_entry.id   8b3a403cdc9e65c57214f6f96de6f023
#
_cell.length_a   1.000
_cell.length_b   1.000
_cell.length_c   1.000
_cell.angle_alpha   90.00
_cell.angle_beta   90.00
_cell.angle_gamma   90.00
#
_symmetry.space_group_name_H-M   'P 1'
#
loop_
_entity.id
_entity.type
_entity.pdbx_description
1 polymer ?
#
loop_
_entity_poly.entity_id
_entity_poly.type
_entity_poly.pdbx_seq_one_letter_code
_entity_poly.pdbx_strand_id
1 'polypeptide(L)'
;GVLEVFIVHMSMTAWVLAPAWVVAGIVIHLVYGRSHAATTEEEIHVLEEEEAPPGDEYCIMVAVANPNNAVELVLNTQKVCRAKHARVELLHMVPVPDQVPLTDAEALEVCKLPGQEGIVEQMLYLAPQFPISTTLRYCRSPARGIVSAVREKKADLLILGWHGRPKTHAFQFGSTVDPVIERAPCSVAIFKECGGSRKFRSVLVPLAGGPNGAFALEMATILADPKEGTVVAMTAGSREMAFDLEGFVAEHADHLHLPPDRVQTQTVPSADVVDAILQQAEGHDLVVIGATREPILRHLTRRSVPETVAMECPKPLVMVRASGGLRSWIKRWV
;
A
#
# COMPACT_ATOMS: atom_id res chain seq x y z
N GLY A 1 -27.52 25.72 25.83
CA GLY A 1 -27.85 24.31 25.92
C GLY A 1 -27.34 23.65 27.19
N VAL A 2 -27.57 22.36 27.34
CA VAL A 2 -27.23 21.55 28.54
C VAL A 2 -25.75 21.64 28.90
N LEU A 3 -24.86 21.82 27.93
CA LEU A 3 -23.39 21.93 28.13
C LEU A 3 -23.01 23.24 28.85
N GLU A 4 -23.69 24.34 28.57
CA GLU A 4 -23.42 25.63 29.22
C GLU A 4 -23.81 25.64 30.71
N VAL A 5 -24.89 24.95 31.05
CA VAL A 5 -25.33 24.81 32.45
C VAL A 5 -24.35 23.96 33.27
N PHE A 6 -23.72 22.96 32.68
CA PHE A 6 -22.70 22.13 33.35
C PHE A 6 -21.41 22.90 33.61
N ILE A 7 -20.99 23.76 32.67
CA ILE A 7 -19.73 24.54 32.79
C ILE A 7 -19.84 25.60 33.90
N VAL A 8 -21.03 26.22 34.06
CA VAL A 8 -21.25 27.29 35.07
C VAL A 8 -21.34 26.74 36.48
N HIS A 9 -21.69 25.47 36.70
CA HIS A 9 -21.85 24.86 38.02
C HIS A 9 -20.63 24.04 38.48
N MET A 10 -19.52 24.00 37.70
CA MET A 10 -18.30 23.36 38.15
C MET A 10 -17.62 24.19 39.26
N SER A 11 -17.29 23.50 40.38
CA SER A 11 -16.58 24.17 41.47
C SER A 11 -15.23 24.75 40.99
N MET A 12 -14.78 25.85 41.63
CA MET A 12 -13.49 26.49 41.34
C MET A 12 -12.33 25.48 41.34
N THR A 13 -12.42 24.48 42.19
CA THR A 13 -11.45 23.38 42.27
C THR A 13 -11.36 22.55 40.97
N ALA A 14 -12.48 22.31 40.30
CA ALA A 14 -12.48 21.56 39.03
C ALA A 14 -11.82 22.34 37.88
N TRP A 15 -11.97 23.67 37.87
CA TRP A 15 -11.32 24.55 36.90
C TRP A 15 -9.78 24.58 37.02
N VAL A 16 -9.24 24.29 38.19
CA VAL A 16 -7.80 24.24 38.43
C VAL A 16 -7.29 22.79 38.23
N LEU A 17 -8.04 21.80 38.72
CA LEU A 17 -7.60 20.40 38.64
C LEU A 17 -7.59 19.85 37.20
N ALA A 18 -8.56 20.18 36.35
CA ALA A 18 -8.64 19.69 35.02
C ALA A 18 -7.44 20.12 34.15
N PRO A 19 -7.08 21.41 34.07
CA PRO A 19 -5.85 21.82 33.39
C PRO A 19 -4.56 21.23 34.00
N ALA A 20 -4.50 21.12 35.33
CA ALA A 20 -3.35 20.51 35.99
C ALA A 20 -3.15 19.03 35.61
N TRP A 21 -4.22 18.26 35.49
CA TRP A 21 -4.18 16.88 35.01
C TRP A 21 -3.75 16.80 33.54
N VAL A 22 -4.22 17.69 32.68
CA VAL A 22 -3.81 17.75 31.27
C VAL A 22 -2.32 18.09 31.17
N VAL A 23 -1.83 19.07 31.93
CA VAL A 23 -0.41 19.42 31.98
C VAL A 23 0.42 18.27 32.53
N ALA A 24 -0.01 17.61 33.60
CA ALA A 24 0.67 16.42 34.13
C ALA A 24 0.73 15.28 33.10
N GLY A 25 -0.37 15.01 32.37
CA GLY A 25 -0.42 14.05 31.29
C GLY A 25 0.56 14.39 30.14
N ILE A 26 0.62 15.66 29.76
CA ILE A 26 1.56 16.13 28.74
C ILE A 26 3.02 15.99 29.23
N VAL A 27 3.31 16.35 30.48
CA VAL A 27 4.66 16.19 31.05
C VAL A 27 5.05 14.72 31.13
N ILE A 28 4.16 13.85 31.58
CA ILE A 28 4.41 12.40 31.60
C ILE A 28 4.64 11.88 30.18
N HIS A 29 3.84 12.31 29.23
CA HIS A 29 4.02 11.91 27.82
C HIS A 29 5.35 12.42 27.23
N LEU A 30 5.76 13.64 27.52
CA LEU A 30 7.01 14.20 27.03
C LEU A 30 8.26 13.60 27.71
N VAL A 31 8.18 13.31 29.02
CA VAL A 31 9.33 12.81 29.79
C VAL A 31 9.43 11.29 29.71
N TYR A 32 8.31 10.60 29.84
CA TYR A 32 8.26 9.12 29.86
C TYR A 32 7.97 8.53 28.49
N GLY A 33 7.02 9.09 27.75
CA GLY A 33 6.62 8.59 26.44
C GLY A 33 7.73 8.77 25.39
N ARG A 34 8.45 9.88 25.40
CA ARG A 34 9.58 10.09 24.48
C ARG A 34 10.77 9.18 24.75
N SER A 35 11.10 8.94 26.01
CA SER A 35 12.21 8.04 26.36
C SER A 35 11.89 6.56 26.11
N HIS A 36 10.61 6.16 26.17
CA HIS A 36 10.19 4.79 25.88
C HIS A 36 9.74 4.59 24.42
N ALA A 37 9.41 5.66 23.69
CA ALA A 37 9.18 5.57 22.25
C ALA A 37 10.48 5.42 21.44
N ALA A 38 11.63 5.73 22.05
CA ALA A 38 12.95 5.57 21.42
C ALA A 38 13.43 4.11 21.36
N THR A 39 12.75 3.17 22.03
CA THR A 39 13.12 1.74 22.05
C THR A 39 12.64 0.96 20.81
N THR A 40 12.14 1.63 19.76
CA THR A 40 11.68 0.93 18.54
C THR A 40 12.85 0.48 17.65
N GLU A 41 14.06 1.00 17.86
CA GLU A 41 15.25 0.59 17.10
C GLU A 41 15.80 -0.79 17.54
N GLU A 42 15.53 -1.26 18.75
CA GLU A 42 15.96 -2.57 19.24
C GLU A 42 15.13 -3.76 18.66
N GLU A 43 14.03 -3.49 17.96
CA GLU A 43 13.16 -4.54 17.38
C GLU A 43 13.60 -4.99 15.97
N ILE A 44 14.61 -4.39 15.37
CA ILE A 44 15.03 -4.65 13.98
C ILE A 44 16.55 -4.81 13.92
N HIS A 45 17.03 -5.96 13.44
CA HIS A 45 18.44 -6.18 13.16
C HIS A 45 18.64 -6.33 11.64
N VAL A 46 19.50 -5.46 11.07
CA VAL A 46 19.88 -5.51 9.65
C VAL A 46 21.03 -6.49 9.48
N LEU A 47 20.87 -7.51 8.65
CA LEU A 47 21.88 -8.55 8.44
C LEU A 47 22.74 -8.30 7.21
N GLU A 48 22.11 -8.02 6.11
CA GLU A 48 22.76 -7.78 4.84
C GLU A 48 22.08 -6.58 4.18
N GLU A 49 22.88 -5.60 3.84
CA GLU A 49 22.47 -4.43 3.09
C GLU A 49 23.45 -4.20 1.95
N GLU A 50 23.01 -4.39 0.73
CA GLU A 50 23.73 -3.96 -0.45
C GLU A 50 23.30 -2.52 -0.75
N GLU A 51 24.17 -1.56 -0.43
CA GLU A 51 23.88 -0.15 -0.64
C GLU A 51 23.84 0.17 -2.14
N ALA A 52 22.65 0.57 -2.60
CA ALA A 52 22.54 1.25 -3.88
C ALA A 52 23.11 2.68 -3.75
N PRO A 53 23.78 3.20 -4.80
CA PRO A 53 24.27 4.57 -4.76
C PRO A 53 23.13 5.55 -4.46
N PRO A 54 23.35 6.54 -3.57
CA PRO A 54 22.36 7.52 -3.22
C PRO A 54 22.03 8.37 -4.44
N GLY A 55 20.80 8.26 -4.94
CA GLY A 55 20.25 9.06 -6.02
C GLY A 55 18.91 9.67 -5.63
N ASP A 56 18.59 10.83 -6.19
CA ASP A 56 17.25 11.45 -6.06
C ASP A 56 16.20 10.74 -6.93
N GLU A 57 16.47 9.51 -7.34
CA GLU A 57 15.61 8.69 -8.17
C GLU A 57 14.38 8.20 -7.40
N TYR A 58 13.29 7.99 -8.12
CA TYR A 58 12.07 7.40 -7.57
C TYR A 58 12.38 6.02 -6.98
N CYS A 59 12.08 5.80 -5.70
CA CYS A 59 12.42 4.58 -4.99
C CYS A 59 11.18 3.70 -4.82
N ILE A 60 11.23 2.49 -5.41
CA ILE A 60 10.21 1.47 -5.24
C ILE A 60 10.72 0.42 -4.26
N MET A 61 10.04 0.26 -3.13
CA MET A 61 10.31 -0.84 -2.21
C MET A 61 9.34 -1.99 -2.46
N VAL A 62 9.85 -3.20 -2.59
CA VAL A 62 9.05 -4.42 -2.78
C VAL A 62 9.24 -5.31 -1.55
N ALA A 63 8.21 -5.46 -0.74
CA ALA A 63 8.26 -6.35 0.41
C ALA A 63 7.78 -7.75 0.01
N VAL A 64 8.69 -8.71 0.08
CA VAL A 64 8.47 -10.09 -0.32
C VAL A 64 8.40 -10.96 0.92
N ALA A 65 7.27 -11.65 1.10
CA ALA A 65 7.06 -12.59 2.21
C ALA A 65 7.15 -14.05 1.77
N ASN A 66 6.84 -14.35 0.50
CA ASN A 66 6.79 -15.71 -0.02
C ASN A 66 7.63 -15.81 -1.31
N PRO A 67 8.61 -16.72 -1.33
CA PRO A 67 9.47 -16.97 -2.51
C PRO A 67 8.66 -17.25 -3.78
N ASN A 68 7.59 -18.02 -3.67
CA ASN A 68 6.82 -18.46 -4.83
C ASN A 68 6.13 -17.30 -5.59
N ASN A 69 5.87 -16.18 -4.93
CA ASN A 69 5.25 -15.01 -5.54
C ASN A 69 6.25 -13.88 -5.82
N ALA A 70 7.50 -14.04 -5.36
CA ALA A 70 8.54 -13.04 -5.51
C ALA A 70 8.79 -12.69 -6.97
N VAL A 71 8.96 -13.71 -7.83
CA VAL A 71 9.25 -13.54 -9.26
C VAL A 71 8.15 -12.74 -9.96
N GLU A 72 6.90 -13.08 -9.70
CA GLU A 72 5.76 -12.39 -10.32
C GLU A 72 5.64 -10.93 -9.88
N LEU A 73 5.84 -10.70 -8.57
CA LEU A 73 5.79 -9.37 -8.01
C LEU A 73 6.90 -8.49 -8.58
N VAL A 74 8.11 -9.04 -8.70
CA VAL A 74 9.25 -8.34 -9.29
C VAL A 74 9.02 -8.05 -10.78
N LEU A 75 8.50 -9.00 -11.57
CA LEU A 75 8.21 -8.80 -12.99
C LEU A 75 7.17 -7.69 -13.22
N ASN A 76 6.14 -7.61 -12.39
CA ASN A 76 5.18 -6.50 -12.45
C ASN A 76 5.80 -5.18 -11.97
N THR A 77 6.66 -5.23 -10.95
CA THR A 77 7.43 -4.07 -10.49
C THR A 77 8.33 -3.51 -11.58
N GLN A 78 8.92 -4.35 -12.43
CA GLN A 78 9.75 -3.91 -13.57
C GLN A 78 8.99 -2.98 -14.53
N LYS A 79 7.70 -3.20 -14.75
CA LYS A 79 6.89 -2.29 -15.59
C LYS A 79 6.81 -0.91 -14.95
N VAL A 80 6.55 -0.87 -13.64
CA VAL A 80 6.48 0.37 -12.87
C VAL A 80 7.84 1.06 -12.80
N CYS A 81 8.91 0.28 -12.60
CA CYS A 81 10.29 0.78 -12.56
C CYS A 81 10.67 1.48 -13.87
N ARG A 82 10.37 0.86 -15.01
CA ARG A 82 10.63 1.47 -16.33
C ARG A 82 9.85 2.76 -16.56
N ALA A 83 8.56 2.75 -16.20
CA ALA A 83 7.68 3.90 -16.38
C ALA A 83 8.08 5.09 -15.50
N LYS A 84 8.58 4.81 -14.28
CA LYS A 84 8.97 5.83 -13.30
C LYS A 84 10.46 6.16 -13.28
N HIS A 85 11.28 5.48 -14.10
CA HIS A 85 12.75 5.56 -14.02
C HIS A 85 13.26 5.36 -12.59
N ALA A 86 12.75 4.30 -11.94
CA ALA A 86 12.92 4.05 -10.52
C ALA A 86 14.05 3.06 -10.21
N ARG A 87 14.63 3.16 -9.02
CA ARG A 87 15.42 2.09 -8.40
C ARG A 87 14.50 1.18 -7.58
N VAL A 88 14.90 -0.07 -7.42
CA VAL A 88 14.12 -1.08 -6.68
C VAL A 88 14.88 -1.55 -5.46
N GLU A 89 14.25 -1.46 -4.31
CA GLU A 89 14.71 -2.02 -3.03
C GLU A 89 13.87 -3.25 -2.71
N LEU A 90 14.48 -4.43 -2.72
CA LEU A 90 13.82 -5.66 -2.30
C LEU A 90 13.99 -5.85 -0.80
N LEU A 91 12.88 -5.99 -0.10
CA LEU A 91 12.85 -6.14 1.34
C LEU A 91 12.27 -7.50 1.72
N HIS A 92 13.05 -8.28 2.46
CA HIS A 92 12.55 -9.49 3.09
C HIS A 92 12.60 -9.37 4.61
N MET A 93 11.47 -9.66 5.27
CA MET A 93 11.34 -9.64 6.71
C MET A 93 11.27 -11.06 7.26
N VAL A 94 12.20 -11.42 8.14
CA VAL A 94 12.21 -12.67 8.88
C VAL A 94 11.59 -12.45 10.25
N PRO A 95 10.39 -12.99 10.52
CA PRO A 95 9.78 -12.87 11.83
C PRO A 95 10.52 -13.76 12.84
N VAL A 96 10.92 -13.15 13.96
CA VAL A 96 11.63 -13.81 15.07
C VAL A 96 10.69 -13.95 16.25
N PRO A 97 10.55 -15.15 16.86
CA PRO A 97 9.76 -15.34 18.07
C PRO A 97 10.27 -14.49 19.25
N ASP A 98 9.38 -14.06 20.13
CA ASP A 98 9.73 -13.17 21.28
C ASP A 98 10.79 -13.75 22.21
N GLN A 99 10.90 -15.09 22.26
CA GLN A 99 11.84 -15.82 23.11
C GLN A 99 13.28 -15.79 22.59
N VAL A 100 13.50 -15.46 21.32
CA VAL A 100 14.83 -15.45 20.70
C VAL A 100 15.39 -14.03 20.74
N PRO A 101 16.55 -13.76 21.39
CA PRO A 101 17.17 -12.44 21.35
C PRO A 101 17.57 -12.05 19.92
N LEU A 102 17.31 -10.82 19.50
CA LEU A 102 17.72 -10.32 18.19
C LEU A 102 19.24 -10.08 18.07
N THR A 103 19.97 -10.23 19.17
CA THR A 103 21.43 -10.15 19.24
C THR A 103 22.13 -11.50 19.08
N ASP A 104 21.37 -12.60 19.12
CA ASP A 104 21.89 -13.94 19.02
C ASP A 104 21.88 -14.41 17.55
N ALA A 105 23.02 -14.24 16.87
CA ALA A 105 23.17 -14.55 15.45
C ALA A 105 22.92 -16.05 15.14
N GLU A 106 23.32 -16.96 16.02
CA GLU A 106 23.13 -18.41 15.82
C GLU A 106 21.64 -18.79 15.93
N ALA A 107 20.94 -18.22 16.94
CA ALA A 107 19.51 -18.45 17.10
C ALA A 107 18.68 -17.80 15.97
N LEU A 108 19.15 -16.70 15.40
CA LEU A 108 18.52 -16.03 14.26
C LEU A 108 18.65 -16.84 12.96
N GLU A 109 19.77 -17.51 12.74
CA GLU A 109 19.95 -18.40 11.57
C GLU A 109 18.90 -19.53 11.55
N VAL A 110 18.54 -20.07 12.72
CA VAL A 110 17.49 -21.10 12.83
C VAL A 110 16.10 -20.55 12.47
N CYS A 111 15.88 -19.25 12.59
CA CYS A 111 14.61 -18.61 12.23
C CYS A 111 14.45 -18.44 10.71
N LYS A 112 15.51 -18.61 9.91
CA LYS A 112 15.44 -18.64 8.46
C LYS A 112 14.65 -19.87 8.03
N LEU A 113 13.58 -19.66 7.29
CA LEU A 113 12.81 -20.77 6.72
C LEU A 113 13.59 -21.38 5.55
N PRO A 114 13.55 -22.72 5.38
CA PRO A 114 14.11 -23.37 4.20
C PRO A 114 13.54 -22.77 2.91
N GLY A 115 14.39 -22.35 1.98
CA GLY A 115 14.00 -21.71 0.72
C GLY A 115 14.04 -20.20 0.72
N GLN A 116 14.30 -19.53 1.85
CA GLN A 116 14.52 -18.08 1.86
C GLN A 116 15.80 -17.65 1.18
N GLU A 117 16.85 -18.48 1.24
CA GLU A 117 18.09 -18.28 0.45
C GLU A 117 17.80 -18.23 -1.06
N GLY A 118 16.88 -19.07 -1.55
CA GLY A 118 16.44 -19.05 -2.94
C GLY A 118 15.68 -17.79 -3.36
N ILE A 119 15.11 -17.00 -2.42
CA ILE A 119 14.49 -15.72 -2.74
C ILE A 119 15.56 -14.72 -3.18
N VAL A 120 16.60 -14.59 -2.40
CA VAL A 120 17.71 -13.67 -2.67
C VAL A 120 18.42 -14.07 -3.98
N GLU A 121 18.70 -15.37 -4.18
CA GLU A 121 19.29 -15.87 -5.43
C GLU A 121 18.41 -15.64 -6.65
N GLN A 122 17.11 -15.93 -6.58
CA GLN A 122 16.18 -15.67 -7.67
C GLN A 122 16.01 -14.17 -7.95
N MET A 123 16.11 -13.33 -6.94
CA MET A 123 16.07 -11.88 -7.08
C MET A 123 17.33 -11.33 -7.71
N LEU A 124 18.51 -11.84 -7.33
CA LEU A 124 19.79 -11.50 -7.95
C LEU A 124 19.85 -11.95 -9.42
N TYR A 125 19.18 -13.05 -9.78
CA TYR A 125 19.08 -13.49 -11.18
C TYR A 125 18.27 -12.52 -12.06
N LEU A 126 17.36 -11.77 -11.47
CA LEU A 126 16.58 -10.72 -12.15
C LEU A 126 17.29 -9.36 -12.14
N ALA A 127 18.33 -9.20 -11.31
CA ALA A 127 19.07 -7.96 -11.10
C ALA A 127 19.83 -7.39 -12.33
N PRO A 128 20.34 -8.18 -13.32
CA PRO A 128 21.10 -7.62 -14.43
C PRO A 128 20.37 -6.58 -15.28
N GLN A 129 19.05 -6.49 -15.15
CA GLN A 129 18.23 -5.60 -15.98
C GLN A 129 17.85 -4.27 -15.29
N PHE A 130 18.06 -4.15 -13.96
CA PHE A 130 17.64 -2.99 -13.17
C PHE A 130 18.56 -2.79 -11.97
N PRO A 131 18.74 -1.54 -11.49
CA PRO A 131 19.38 -1.28 -10.21
C PRO A 131 18.48 -1.82 -9.10
N ILE A 132 18.78 -3.00 -8.59
CA ILE A 132 18.08 -3.67 -7.51
C ILE A 132 19.04 -3.80 -6.34
N SER A 133 18.65 -3.30 -5.17
CA SER A 133 19.29 -3.61 -3.90
C SER A 133 18.40 -4.54 -3.08
N THR A 134 19.01 -5.35 -2.25
CA THR A 134 18.31 -6.31 -1.40
C THR A 134 18.60 -6.01 0.07
N THR A 135 17.58 -6.06 0.90
CA THR A 135 17.69 -5.89 2.35
C THR A 135 16.97 -7.04 3.05
N LEU A 136 17.69 -7.76 3.89
CA LEU A 136 17.17 -8.79 4.79
C LEU A 136 17.16 -8.26 6.22
N ARG A 137 16.01 -8.31 6.89
CA ARG A 137 15.87 -7.83 8.27
C ARG A 137 15.14 -8.84 9.14
N TYR A 138 15.65 -9.07 10.32
CA TYR A 138 14.93 -9.75 11.39
C TYR A 138 14.03 -8.77 12.13
N CYS A 139 12.82 -9.22 12.48
CA CYS A 139 11.86 -8.35 13.16
C CYS A 139 10.88 -9.14 14.03
N ARG A 140 10.35 -8.51 15.07
CA ARG A 140 9.22 -9.04 15.85
C ARG A 140 7.91 -8.92 15.09
N SER A 141 7.73 -7.80 14.39
CA SER A 141 6.53 -7.49 13.63
C SER A 141 6.90 -7.11 12.20
N PRO A 142 6.63 -7.96 11.20
CA PRO A 142 6.88 -7.66 9.80
C PRO A 142 6.27 -6.34 9.34
N ALA A 143 5.03 -6.02 9.80
CA ALA A 143 4.37 -4.78 9.43
C ALA A 143 5.14 -3.54 9.92
N ARG A 144 5.63 -3.55 11.16
CA ARG A 144 6.44 -2.45 11.70
C ARG A 144 7.79 -2.36 10.99
N GLY A 145 8.41 -3.51 10.74
CA GLY A 145 9.68 -3.58 10.02
C GLY A 145 9.61 -2.99 8.62
N ILE A 146 8.55 -3.32 7.86
CA ILE A 146 8.31 -2.77 6.53
C ILE A 146 8.12 -1.25 6.59
N VAL A 147 7.29 -0.74 7.50
CA VAL A 147 7.04 0.70 7.64
C VAL A 147 8.31 1.46 8.04
N SER A 148 9.15 0.87 8.91
CA SER A 148 10.44 1.43 9.30
C SER A 148 11.40 1.51 8.11
N ALA A 149 11.54 0.42 7.34
CA ALA A 149 12.38 0.37 6.15
C ALA A 149 11.95 1.40 5.08
N VAL A 150 10.63 1.54 4.85
CA VAL A 150 10.07 2.54 3.93
C VAL A 150 10.48 3.96 4.33
N ARG A 151 10.46 4.27 5.64
CA ARG A 151 10.86 5.59 6.15
C ARG A 151 12.36 5.84 6.01
N GLU A 152 13.15 4.85 6.35
CA GLU A 152 14.61 4.91 6.32
C GLU A 152 15.13 5.09 4.90
N LYS A 153 14.65 4.27 3.96
CA LYS A 153 15.03 4.32 2.54
C LYS A 153 14.28 5.42 1.76
N LYS A 154 13.37 6.15 2.41
CA LYS A 154 12.53 7.20 1.79
C LYS A 154 11.81 6.70 0.53
N ALA A 155 11.27 5.49 0.57
CA ALA A 155 10.58 4.92 -0.56
C ALA A 155 9.36 5.77 -0.98
N ASP A 156 9.17 5.95 -2.27
CA ASP A 156 8.04 6.68 -2.86
C ASP A 156 6.83 5.76 -3.10
N LEU A 157 7.11 4.48 -3.38
CA LEU A 157 6.11 3.44 -3.60
C LEU A 157 6.51 2.15 -2.87
N LEU A 158 5.57 1.59 -2.12
CA LEU A 158 5.68 0.26 -1.53
C LEU A 158 4.79 -0.71 -2.29
N ILE A 159 5.37 -1.81 -2.75
CA ILE A 159 4.65 -2.90 -3.42
C ILE A 159 4.61 -4.12 -2.50
N LEU A 160 3.40 -4.68 -2.35
CA LEU A 160 3.13 -5.85 -1.52
C LEU A 160 2.37 -6.90 -2.33
N GLY A 161 2.66 -8.17 -2.07
CA GLY A 161 1.84 -9.28 -2.55
C GLY A 161 0.76 -9.67 -1.53
N TRP A 162 -0.41 -10.10 -2.03
CA TRP A 162 -1.50 -10.61 -1.22
C TRP A 162 -2.14 -11.85 -1.85
N HIS A 163 -2.43 -12.87 -1.03
CA HIS A 163 -2.94 -14.17 -1.51
C HIS A 163 -4.45 -14.28 -1.61
N GLY A 164 -5.18 -13.19 -1.43
CA GLY A 164 -6.64 -13.18 -1.59
C GLY A 164 -7.45 -13.84 -0.47
N ARG A 165 -6.83 -14.32 0.61
CA ARG A 165 -7.53 -15.01 1.70
C ARG A 165 -7.46 -14.20 3.00
N PRO A 166 -8.60 -13.82 3.61
CA PRO A 166 -8.60 -13.25 4.94
C PRO A 166 -8.19 -14.31 5.95
N LYS A 167 -7.21 -14.02 6.80
CA LYS A 167 -6.75 -14.96 7.82
C LYS A 167 -7.59 -14.93 9.10
N THR A 168 -8.26 -13.82 9.40
CA THR A 168 -9.10 -13.65 10.60
C THR A 168 -10.18 -12.60 10.37
N HIS A 169 -11.22 -12.58 11.22
CA HIS A 169 -12.26 -11.53 11.19
C HIS A 169 -11.74 -10.13 11.55
N ALA A 170 -10.56 -10.02 12.17
CA ALA A 170 -9.97 -8.74 12.58
C ALA A 170 -9.18 -8.04 11.48
N PHE A 171 -8.74 -8.78 10.45
CA PHE A 171 -7.91 -8.27 9.36
C PHE A 171 -8.54 -8.62 8.01
N GLN A 172 -8.62 -7.66 7.11
CA GLN A 172 -9.20 -7.85 5.78
C GLN A 172 -8.20 -8.47 4.82
N PHE A 173 -6.98 -7.93 4.76
CA PHE A 173 -5.90 -8.41 3.90
C PHE A 173 -4.84 -9.20 4.69
N GLY A 174 -4.86 -9.14 6.01
CA GLY A 174 -3.97 -9.88 6.90
C GLY A 174 -3.21 -9.01 7.89
N SER A 175 -2.63 -9.65 8.89
CA SER A 175 -1.94 -8.99 10.02
C SER A 175 -0.74 -8.13 9.61
N THR A 176 -0.19 -8.31 8.42
CA THR A 176 0.92 -7.51 7.89
C THR A 176 0.43 -6.42 6.94
N VAL A 177 -0.45 -6.77 6.00
CA VAL A 177 -0.87 -5.87 4.92
C VAL A 177 -1.72 -4.72 5.46
N ASP A 178 -2.72 -4.98 6.30
CA ASP A 178 -3.61 -3.93 6.83
C ASP A 178 -2.87 -2.84 7.62
N PRO A 179 -1.99 -3.16 8.60
CA PRO A 179 -1.22 -2.13 9.31
C PRO A 179 -0.23 -1.38 8.41
N VAL A 180 0.30 -2.02 7.37
CA VAL A 180 1.19 -1.37 6.41
C VAL A 180 0.42 -0.38 5.54
N ILE A 181 -0.76 -0.76 5.00
CA ILE A 181 -1.62 0.16 4.25
C ILE A 181 -1.92 1.41 5.07
N GLU A 182 -2.23 1.23 6.34
CA GLU A 182 -2.61 2.32 7.23
C GLU A 182 -1.44 3.26 7.55
N ARG A 183 -0.24 2.70 7.79
CA ARG A 183 0.89 3.43 8.40
C ARG A 183 2.01 3.82 7.45
N ALA A 184 2.05 3.25 6.25
CA ALA A 184 3.09 3.58 5.29
C ALA A 184 3.02 5.06 4.86
N PRO A 185 4.14 5.82 4.93
CA PRO A 185 4.15 7.23 4.58
C PRO A 185 4.19 7.49 3.07
N CYS A 186 4.34 6.44 2.27
CA CYS A 186 4.42 6.47 0.82
C CYS A 186 3.15 5.95 0.15
N SER A 187 3.10 5.98 -1.18
CA SER A 187 2.08 5.27 -1.94
C SER A 187 2.22 3.75 -1.76
N VAL A 188 1.12 3.01 -1.77
CA VAL A 188 1.11 1.55 -1.61
C VAL A 188 0.36 0.91 -2.75
N ALA A 189 0.89 -0.17 -3.31
CA ALA A 189 0.22 -1.02 -4.28
C ALA A 189 0.24 -2.47 -3.80
N ILE A 190 -0.93 -3.10 -3.76
CA ILE A 190 -1.12 -4.47 -3.29
C ILE A 190 -1.54 -5.32 -4.48
N PHE A 191 -0.74 -6.31 -4.80
CA PHE A 191 -0.95 -7.22 -5.91
C PHE A 191 -1.58 -8.52 -5.42
N LYS A 192 -2.79 -8.82 -5.89
CA LYS A 192 -3.49 -10.07 -5.65
C LYS A 192 -3.44 -10.93 -6.89
N GLU A 193 -2.85 -12.13 -6.80
CA GLU A 193 -2.88 -13.17 -7.84
C GLU A 193 -2.60 -12.64 -9.26
N CYS A 194 -1.66 -11.71 -9.37
CA CYS A 194 -1.29 -11.13 -10.65
C CYS A 194 -0.43 -12.06 -11.51
N GLY A 195 -0.45 -13.36 -11.22
CA GLY A 195 0.29 -14.47 -11.83
C GLY A 195 1.19 -14.14 -13.00
N GLY A 196 2.46 -14.54 -12.95
CA GLY A 196 3.58 -14.43 -13.88
C GLY A 196 3.48 -13.42 -15.03
N SER A 197 4.51 -13.08 -15.70
CA SER A 197 4.64 -12.22 -16.90
C SER A 197 3.43 -12.16 -17.87
N ARG A 198 2.23 -11.96 -17.31
CA ARG A 198 1.01 -11.81 -18.11
C ARG A 198 1.01 -10.45 -18.80
N LYS A 199 0.73 -10.47 -20.07
CA LYS A 199 0.39 -9.28 -20.82
C LYS A 199 -1.06 -8.96 -20.52
N PHE A 200 -1.33 -7.93 -19.74
CA PHE A 200 -2.68 -7.46 -19.49
C PHE A 200 -3.17 -6.66 -20.70
N ARG A 201 -4.02 -7.29 -21.53
CA ARG A 201 -4.57 -6.65 -22.74
C ARG A 201 -5.78 -5.79 -22.43
N SER A 202 -6.52 -6.14 -21.40
CA SER A 202 -7.70 -5.39 -20.97
C SER A 202 -7.67 -5.17 -19.46
N VAL A 203 -7.60 -3.90 -19.05
CA VAL A 203 -7.51 -3.51 -17.64
C VAL A 203 -8.73 -2.68 -17.26
N LEU A 204 -9.46 -3.11 -16.24
CA LEU A 204 -10.60 -2.37 -15.67
C LEU A 204 -10.14 -1.48 -14.52
N VAL A 205 -10.59 -0.22 -14.51
CA VAL A 205 -10.31 0.73 -13.45
C VAL A 205 -11.61 1.36 -12.94
N PRO A 206 -12.18 0.83 -11.86
CA PRO A 206 -13.31 1.47 -11.19
C PRO A 206 -12.88 2.80 -10.56
N LEU A 207 -13.55 3.89 -10.89
CA LEU A 207 -13.23 5.25 -10.46
C LEU A 207 -14.42 5.93 -9.77
N ALA A 208 -14.12 6.62 -8.68
CA ALA A 208 -15.01 7.52 -7.98
C ALA A 208 -14.31 8.86 -7.66
N GLY A 209 -13.24 9.16 -8.40
CA GLY A 209 -12.44 10.37 -8.23
C GLY A 209 -11.37 10.28 -7.13
N GLY A 210 -10.75 11.43 -6.88
CA GLY A 210 -9.74 11.61 -5.84
C GLY A 210 -8.36 11.00 -6.15
N PRO A 211 -7.36 11.20 -5.24
CA PRO A 211 -5.98 10.84 -5.51
C PRO A 211 -5.73 9.34 -5.61
N ASN A 212 -6.53 8.49 -4.94
CA ASN A 212 -6.43 7.06 -5.08
C ASN A 212 -6.95 6.58 -6.45
N GLY A 213 -7.99 7.25 -6.98
CA GLY A 213 -8.49 7.03 -8.33
C GLY A 213 -7.47 7.43 -9.40
N ALA A 214 -6.86 8.60 -9.26
CA ALA A 214 -5.80 9.07 -10.15
C ALA A 214 -4.60 8.10 -10.16
N PHE A 215 -4.18 7.64 -8.99
CA PHE A 215 -3.10 6.67 -8.88
C PHE A 215 -3.49 5.28 -9.42
N ALA A 216 -4.75 4.86 -9.29
CA ALA A 216 -5.24 3.63 -9.91
C ALA A 216 -5.22 3.71 -11.43
N LEU A 217 -5.65 4.83 -12.00
CA LEU A 217 -5.63 5.06 -13.44
C LEU A 217 -4.19 5.06 -13.99
N GLU A 218 -3.26 5.76 -13.33
CA GLU A 218 -1.84 5.75 -13.68
C GLU A 218 -1.27 4.33 -13.64
N MET A 219 -1.46 3.59 -12.55
CA MET A 219 -0.97 2.22 -12.40
C MET A 219 -1.56 1.27 -13.45
N ALA A 220 -2.83 1.43 -13.81
CA ALA A 220 -3.46 0.63 -14.85
C ALA A 220 -2.81 0.82 -16.21
N THR A 221 -2.50 2.06 -16.57
CA THR A 221 -1.83 2.37 -17.84
C THR A 221 -0.38 1.87 -17.88
N ILE A 222 0.32 1.84 -16.74
CA ILE A 222 1.67 1.25 -16.63
C ILE A 222 1.63 -0.28 -16.76
N LEU A 223 0.64 -0.92 -16.12
CA LEU A 223 0.56 -2.38 -16.08
C LEU A 223 0.00 -2.99 -17.36
N ALA A 224 -0.81 -2.26 -18.11
CA ALA A 224 -1.34 -2.69 -19.40
C ALA A 224 -0.23 -3.02 -20.41
N ASP A 225 -0.51 -3.91 -21.36
CA ASP A 225 0.45 -4.21 -22.44
C ASP A 225 0.72 -2.94 -23.27
N PRO A 226 1.99 -2.51 -23.41
CA PRO A 226 2.30 -1.26 -24.09
C PRO A 226 1.94 -1.27 -25.59
N LYS A 227 1.81 -2.45 -26.20
CA LYS A 227 1.50 -2.58 -27.65
C LYS A 227 0.01 -2.77 -27.91
N GLU A 228 -0.66 -3.62 -27.12
CA GLU A 228 -2.03 -4.07 -27.39
C GLU A 228 -2.99 -3.79 -26.22
N GLY A 229 -2.48 -3.26 -25.09
CA GLY A 229 -3.28 -3.04 -23.89
C GLY A 229 -4.27 -1.91 -24.03
N THR A 230 -5.46 -2.09 -23.49
CA THR A 230 -6.51 -1.08 -23.33
C THR A 230 -6.88 -0.96 -21.85
N VAL A 231 -7.25 0.24 -21.43
CA VAL A 231 -7.72 0.54 -20.08
C VAL A 231 -9.16 1.03 -20.17
N VAL A 232 -10.06 0.41 -19.41
CA VAL A 232 -11.45 0.84 -19.29
C VAL A 232 -11.62 1.51 -17.92
N ALA A 233 -11.67 2.81 -17.93
CA ALA A 233 -12.03 3.63 -16.77
C ALA A 233 -13.56 3.55 -16.60
N MET A 234 -14.02 3.06 -15.46
CA MET A 234 -15.42 2.77 -15.21
C MET A 234 -15.94 3.54 -13.99
N THR A 235 -17.13 4.09 -14.08
CA THR A 235 -17.90 4.52 -12.91
C THR A 235 -19.23 3.76 -12.85
N ALA A 236 -19.67 3.41 -11.64
CA ALA A 236 -20.94 2.74 -11.41
C ALA A 236 -21.75 3.54 -10.36
N GLY A 237 -23.05 3.67 -10.59
CA GLY A 237 -23.95 4.35 -9.66
C GLY A 237 -25.23 4.85 -10.31
N SER A 238 -26.07 5.57 -9.53
CA SER A 238 -27.28 6.22 -10.05
C SER A 238 -26.93 7.44 -10.91
N ARG A 239 -27.75 7.73 -11.93
CA ARG A 239 -27.57 8.88 -12.84
C ARG A 239 -27.52 10.25 -12.16
N GLU A 240 -28.04 10.37 -10.95
CA GLU A 240 -28.15 11.63 -10.21
C GLU A 240 -26.86 12.04 -9.48
N MET A 241 -25.93 11.12 -9.26
CA MET A 241 -24.61 11.39 -8.68
C MET A 241 -23.52 11.17 -9.72
N ALA A 242 -23.66 11.79 -10.89
CA ALA A 242 -22.74 11.62 -11.99
C ALA A 242 -21.37 12.24 -11.66
N PHE A 243 -20.42 11.36 -11.30
CA PHE A 243 -18.99 11.69 -11.32
C PHE A 243 -18.60 11.94 -12.78
N ASP A 244 -17.99 13.11 -13.05
CA ASP A 244 -17.47 13.43 -14.38
C ASP A 244 -16.22 12.58 -14.68
N LEU A 245 -16.47 11.40 -15.21
CA LEU A 245 -15.44 10.42 -15.53
C LEU A 245 -14.56 10.87 -16.70
N GLU A 246 -15.15 11.47 -17.71
CA GLU A 246 -14.43 11.94 -18.91
C GLU A 246 -13.52 13.11 -18.54
N GLY A 247 -14.05 14.09 -17.80
CA GLY A 247 -13.26 15.21 -17.29
C GLY A 247 -12.12 14.75 -16.39
N PHE A 248 -12.37 13.77 -15.52
CA PHE A 248 -11.33 13.21 -14.66
C PHE A 248 -10.22 12.50 -15.44
N VAL A 249 -10.54 11.72 -16.45
CA VAL A 249 -9.54 11.04 -17.31
C VAL A 249 -8.76 12.08 -18.12
N ALA A 250 -9.45 13.09 -18.64
CA ALA A 250 -8.81 14.17 -19.38
C ALA A 250 -7.85 15.01 -18.53
N GLU A 251 -8.23 15.32 -17.27
CA GLU A 251 -7.36 16.03 -16.32
C GLU A 251 -6.06 15.28 -16.03
N HIS A 252 -6.08 13.95 -16.10
CA HIS A 252 -4.93 13.11 -15.81
C HIS A 252 -4.23 12.56 -17.06
N ALA A 253 -4.62 13.00 -18.27
CA ALA A 253 -4.12 12.44 -19.53
C ALA A 253 -2.60 12.53 -19.68
N ASP A 254 -1.97 13.63 -19.24
CA ASP A 254 -0.52 13.86 -19.35
C ASP A 254 0.32 12.88 -18.51
N HIS A 255 -0.31 12.18 -17.57
CA HIS A 255 0.35 11.22 -16.67
C HIS A 255 0.08 9.76 -17.04
N LEU A 256 -0.64 9.53 -18.14
CA LEU A 256 -0.94 8.18 -18.61
C LEU A 256 0.21 7.64 -19.47
N HIS A 257 0.50 6.37 -19.29
CA HIS A 257 1.57 5.67 -20.00
C HIS A 257 1.05 4.92 -21.25
N LEU A 258 -0.17 5.21 -21.65
CA LEU A 258 -0.80 4.71 -22.87
C LEU A 258 -1.34 5.87 -23.72
N PRO A 259 -1.42 5.70 -25.05
CA PRO A 259 -2.10 6.65 -25.92
C PRO A 259 -3.56 6.86 -25.49
N PRO A 260 -4.11 8.09 -25.62
CA PRO A 260 -5.48 8.40 -25.18
C PRO A 260 -6.57 7.53 -25.81
N ASP A 261 -6.40 7.10 -27.05
CA ASP A 261 -7.32 6.22 -27.80
C ASP A 261 -7.44 4.82 -27.20
N ARG A 262 -6.51 4.43 -26.32
CA ARG A 262 -6.55 3.16 -25.58
C ARG A 262 -7.12 3.28 -24.18
N VAL A 263 -7.49 4.46 -23.74
CA VAL A 263 -8.16 4.70 -22.47
C VAL A 263 -9.62 5.03 -22.76
N GLN A 264 -10.50 4.09 -22.49
CA GLN A 264 -11.93 4.21 -22.73
C GLN A 264 -12.66 4.54 -21.43
N THR A 265 -13.74 5.30 -21.52
CA THR A 265 -14.59 5.63 -20.38
C THR A 265 -15.92 4.88 -20.48
N GLN A 266 -16.42 4.34 -19.37
CA GLN A 266 -17.68 3.62 -19.31
C GLN A 266 -18.45 3.99 -18.05
N THR A 267 -19.71 4.42 -18.21
CA THR A 267 -20.63 4.63 -17.09
C THR A 267 -21.65 3.49 -17.06
N VAL A 268 -21.73 2.77 -15.95
CA VAL A 268 -22.64 1.65 -15.74
C VAL A 268 -23.69 2.05 -14.72
N PRO A 269 -24.96 2.22 -15.13
CA PRO A 269 -26.06 2.45 -14.20
C PRO A 269 -26.26 1.20 -13.33
N SER A 270 -26.11 1.32 -12.03
CA SER A 270 -26.33 0.20 -11.11
C SER A 270 -26.77 0.70 -9.74
N ALA A 271 -27.63 -0.07 -9.09
CA ALA A 271 -28.00 0.11 -7.69
C ALA A 271 -26.93 -0.47 -6.75
N ASP A 272 -26.18 -1.50 -7.18
CA ASP A 272 -25.06 -2.10 -6.48
C ASP A 272 -23.76 -1.89 -7.27
N VAL A 273 -22.88 -1.09 -6.70
CA VAL A 273 -21.60 -0.74 -7.32
C VAL A 273 -20.63 -1.92 -7.32
N VAL A 274 -20.66 -2.76 -6.28
CA VAL A 274 -19.79 -3.94 -6.17
C VAL A 274 -20.14 -4.95 -7.25
N ASP A 275 -21.42 -5.32 -7.36
CA ASP A 275 -21.88 -6.25 -8.37
C ASP A 275 -21.57 -5.77 -9.79
N ALA A 276 -21.76 -4.47 -10.05
CA ALA A 276 -21.44 -3.89 -11.36
C ALA A 276 -19.94 -4.01 -11.69
N ILE A 277 -19.05 -3.76 -10.72
CA ILE A 277 -17.59 -3.89 -10.91
C ILE A 277 -17.23 -5.36 -11.14
N LEU A 278 -17.77 -6.29 -10.34
CA LEU A 278 -17.47 -7.71 -10.46
C LEU A 278 -17.93 -8.29 -11.80
N GLN A 279 -19.12 -7.90 -12.27
CA GLN A 279 -19.61 -8.26 -13.60
C GLN A 279 -18.70 -7.77 -14.73
N GLN A 280 -18.31 -6.50 -14.68
CA GLN A 280 -17.40 -5.94 -15.69
C GLN A 280 -16.02 -6.59 -15.63
N ALA A 281 -15.52 -6.94 -14.43
CA ALA A 281 -14.24 -7.61 -14.26
C ALA A 281 -14.14 -8.95 -15.01
N GLU A 282 -15.24 -9.65 -15.26
CA GLU A 282 -15.23 -10.92 -16.00
C GLU A 282 -14.62 -10.78 -17.39
N GLY A 283 -14.87 -9.67 -18.07
CA GLY A 283 -14.37 -9.36 -19.41
C GLY A 283 -12.94 -8.83 -19.46
N HIS A 284 -12.24 -8.68 -18.30
CA HIS A 284 -10.94 -8.04 -18.22
C HIS A 284 -9.87 -8.98 -17.65
N ASP A 285 -8.60 -8.69 -17.94
CA ASP A 285 -7.46 -9.49 -17.50
C ASP A 285 -6.96 -9.04 -16.11
N LEU A 286 -7.16 -7.78 -15.76
CA LEU A 286 -6.71 -7.13 -14.54
C LEU A 286 -7.74 -6.09 -14.08
N VAL A 287 -7.93 -6.01 -12.78
CA VAL A 287 -8.65 -4.91 -12.13
C VAL A 287 -7.67 -4.06 -11.33
N VAL A 288 -7.68 -2.74 -11.52
CA VAL A 288 -6.89 -1.81 -10.70
C VAL A 288 -7.84 -0.86 -9.98
N ILE A 289 -7.83 -0.88 -8.65
CA ILE A 289 -8.80 -0.15 -7.83
C ILE A 289 -8.13 0.71 -6.77
N GLY A 290 -8.62 1.94 -6.60
CA GLY A 290 -8.16 2.82 -5.53
C GLY A 290 -8.76 2.44 -4.17
N ALA A 291 -7.94 2.39 -3.12
CA ALA A 291 -8.40 2.15 -1.75
C ALA A 291 -9.25 3.32 -1.22
N THR A 292 -10.09 3.06 -0.23
CA THR A 292 -10.91 4.10 0.43
C THR A 292 -10.03 5.00 1.30
N ARG A 293 -10.41 6.28 1.44
CA ARG A 293 -9.63 7.30 2.16
C ARG A 293 -9.75 7.24 3.68
N GLU A 294 -10.78 6.61 4.23
CA GLU A 294 -11.14 6.73 5.64
C GLU A 294 -10.81 5.49 6.48
N PRO A 295 -9.67 5.46 7.19
CA PRO A 295 -9.33 4.33 8.08
C PRO A 295 -10.03 4.39 9.45
N ILE A 296 -10.49 5.57 9.92
CA ILE A 296 -10.82 5.81 11.33
C ILE A 296 -12.20 5.26 11.75
N LEU A 297 -13.11 5.02 10.82
CA LEU A 297 -14.49 4.53 11.12
C LEU A 297 -14.69 3.02 10.81
N ARG A 298 -13.65 2.29 10.45
CA ARG A 298 -13.72 0.89 9.99
C ARG A 298 -14.24 -0.12 11.02
N HIS A 299 -14.22 0.20 12.30
CA HIS A 299 -14.65 -0.75 13.34
C HIS A 299 -16.16 -0.84 13.54
N LEU A 300 -16.96 0.00 12.90
CA LEU A 300 -18.39 0.10 13.20
C LEU A 300 -19.36 -0.15 12.04
N THR A 301 -18.91 -0.18 10.78
CA THR A 301 -19.83 -0.35 9.64
C THR A 301 -19.19 -1.05 8.44
N ARG A 302 -20.02 -1.70 7.63
CA ARG A 302 -19.80 -2.43 6.37
C ARG A 302 -18.44 -2.21 5.66
N ARG A 303 -17.87 -3.30 5.09
CA ARG A 303 -16.70 -3.29 4.19
C ARG A 303 -16.88 -2.21 3.12
N SER A 304 -15.80 -1.51 2.78
CA SER A 304 -15.82 -0.53 1.69
C SER A 304 -15.88 -1.23 0.33
N VAL A 305 -16.35 -0.52 -0.70
CA VAL A 305 -16.45 -1.06 -2.06
C VAL A 305 -15.11 -1.66 -2.55
N PRO A 306 -13.95 -0.95 -2.46
CA PRO A 306 -12.68 -1.51 -2.92
C PRO A 306 -12.27 -2.80 -2.21
N GLU A 307 -12.52 -2.88 -0.90
CA GLU A 307 -12.19 -4.04 -0.08
C GLU A 307 -13.08 -5.24 -0.43
N THR A 308 -14.38 -5.02 -0.63
CA THR A 308 -15.30 -6.07 -1.05
C THR A 308 -14.93 -6.59 -2.45
N VAL A 309 -14.68 -5.69 -3.40
CA VAL A 309 -14.23 -6.06 -4.74
C VAL A 309 -12.91 -6.83 -4.69
N ALA A 310 -11.92 -6.38 -3.88
CA ALA A 310 -10.64 -7.07 -3.76
C ALA A 310 -10.80 -8.50 -3.21
N MET A 311 -11.75 -8.72 -2.29
CA MET A 311 -12.02 -10.04 -1.72
C MET A 311 -12.77 -10.97 -2.68
N GLU A 312 -13.75 -10.46 -3.39
CA GLU A 312 -14.70 -11.24 -4.18
C GLU A 312 -14.30 -11.38 -5.65
N CYS A 313 -13.48 -10.47 -6.18
CA CYS A 313 -13.04 -10.52 -7.57
C CYS A 313 -12.21 -11.79 -7.85
N PRO A 314 -12.60 -12.62 -8.81
CA PRO A 314 -11.86 -13.83 -9.18
C PRO A 314 -10.67 -13.55 -10.10
N LYS A 315 -10.52 -12.31 -10.57
CA LYS A 315 -9.46 -11.89 -11.47
C LYS A 315 -8.24 -11.36 -10.72
N PRO A 316 -7.07 -11.34 -11.34
CA PRO A 316 -5.93 -10.55 -10.87
C PRO A 316 -6.35 -9.13 -10.52
N LEU A 317 -5.89 -8.63 -9.37
CA LEU A 317 -6.30 -7.32 -8.89
C LEU A 317 -5.13 -6.58 -8.26
N VAL A 318 -5.05 -5.29 -8.54
CA VAL A 318 -4.12 -4.37 -7.87
C VAL A 318 -4.93 -3.31 -7.13
N MET A 319 -4.79 -3.28 -5.82
CA MET A 319 -5.37 -2.21 -5.01
C MET A 319 -4.30 -1.19 -4.67
N VAL A 320 -4.60 0.09 -4.87
CA VAL A 320 -3.62 1.17 -4.66
C VAL A 320 -4.12 2.21 -3.69
N ARG A 321 -3.19 2.72 -2.87
CA ARG A 321 -3.38 3.85 -1.98
C ARG A 321 -2.32 4.92 -2.28
N ALA A 322 -2.75 6.09 -2.67
CA ALA A 322 -1.89 7.24 -2.83
C ALA A 322 -1.41 7.75 -1.47
N SER A 323 -0.16 8.18 -1.37
CA SER A 323 0.31 8.87 -0.17
C SER A 323 -0.43 10.19 0.00
N GLY A 324 -0.82 10.50 1.24
CA GLY A 324 -1.56 11.73 1.58
C GLY A 324 -0.69 12.99 1.75
N GLY A 325 0.63 12.92 1.51
CA GLY A 325 1.55 14.02 1.78
C GLY A 325 1.75 14.98 0.62
N LEU A 326 1.91 16.28 0.92
CA LEU A 326 2.20 17.34 -0.07
C LEU A 326 3.46 17.03 -0.90
N ARG A 327 4.49 16.41 -0.31
CA ARG A 327 5.73 15.99 -0.98
C ARG A 327 5.53 14.94 -2.05
N SER A 328 4.65 13.96 -1.82
CA SER A 328 4.38 12.92 -2.80
C SER A 328 3.51 13.43 -3.94
N TRP A 329 2.66 14.42 -3.65
CA TRP A 329 1.90 15.12 -4.67
C TRP A 329 2.84 15.86 -5.61
N ILE A 330 3.79 16.65 -5.09
CA ILE A 330 4.79 17.39 -5.89
C ILE A 330 5.65 16.43 -6.72
N LYS A 331 6.23 15.37 -6.12
CA LYS A 331 7.03 14.36 -6.85
C LYS A 331 6.24 13.55 -7.89
N ARG A 332 4.92 13.56 -7.81
CA ARG A 332 4.07 12.88 -8.79
C ARG A 332 3.80 13.73 -10.01
N TRP A 333 3.89 15.07 -9.86
CA TRP A 333 3.56 16.07 -10.87
C TRP A 333 4.79 16.77 -11.46
N VAL A 334 5.99 16.47 -10.94
CA VAL A 334 7.28 16.88 -11.50
C VAL A 334 8.04 15.65 -11.99
#